data_d8c00fbada58045f7208d41045b7a084
#
_entry.id   d8c00fbada58045f7208d41045b7a084
#
_cell.length_a   1.000
_cell.length_b   1.000
_cell.length_c   1.000
_cell.angle_alpha   90.00
_cell.angle_beta   90.00
_cell.angle_gamma   90.00
#
_symmetry.space_group_name_H-M   'P 1'
#
loop_
_entity.id
_entity.type
_entity.pdbx_description
1 polymer ?
#
loop_
_entity_poly.entity_id
_entity_poly.type
_entity_poly.pdbx_seq_one_letter_code
_entity_poly.pdbx_strand_id
1 'polypeptide(L)'
;MNKNMKMQAALIKLIILFSVSFLFIGCASFVKTKTTNFHGQGHEGRGSISVIPINAQQEDSLEFRTISNYTLTKFAEVGYTPIIPSNDNKPSYIFFMSYGIDDGTTTYETVPVYGSKGGNTSYTYGDFSDGTTFNATTYEMPTYGVVGSKTTSSTKFKRVVNIDVYNVEQSKPSKVYEMKSVSMGSCADINSVINALLDGMFKDFPGENGEVNTTINSRGKIGC
;
A
#
# COMPACT_ATOMS: atom_id res chain seq x y z
N MET A 1 28.29 -3.07 -50.38
CA MET A 1 27.62 -2.48 -49.22
C MET A 1 28.60 -2.43 -48.08
N ASN A 2 28.99 -1.23 -47.67
CA ASN A 2 30.21 -0.94 -46.90
C ASN A 2 30.11 -1.50 -45.47
N LYS A 3 31.14 -2.18 -44.96
CA LYS A 3 31.20 -2.81 -43.60
C LYS A 3 30.84 -1.80 -42.49
N ASN A 4 31.22 -0.54 -42.66
CA ASN A 4 30.94 0.57 -41.76
C ASN A 4 29.43 0.91 -41.67
N MET A 5 28.69 0.77 -42.78
CA MET A 5 27.24 1.05 -42.82
C MET A 5 26.42 -0.03 -42.09
N LYS A 6 26.87 -1.29 -42.15
CA LYS A 6 26.24 -2.39 -41.38
C LYS A 6 26.51 -2.25 -39.88
N MET A 7 27.69 -1.79 -39.50
CA MET A 7 28.06 -1.56 -38.10
C MET A 7 27.29 -0.39 -37.49
N GLN A 8 27.08 0.70 -38.21
CA GLN A 8 26.28 1.84 -37.78
C GLN A 8 24.80 1.47 -37.63
N ALA A 9 24.25 0.69 -38.57
CA ALA A 9 22.86 0.20 -38.45
C ALA A 9 22.66 -0.74 -37.26
N ALA A 10 23.63 -1.57 -36.90
CA ALA A 10 23.60 -2.41 -35.72
C ALA A 10 23.64 -1.59 -34.41
N LEU A 11 24.50 -0.56 -34.38
CA LEU A 11 24.61 0.34 -33.23
C LEU A 11 23.34 1.13 -32.98
N ILE A 12 22.69 1.64 -34.03
CA ILE A 12 21.40 2.36 -33.93
C ILE A 12 20.30 1.43 -33.43
N LYS A 13 20.24 0.19 -33.90
CA LYS A 13 19.25 -0.80 -33.39
C LYS A 13 19.47 -1.13 -31.89
N LEU A 14 20.73 -1.23 -31.45
CA LEU A 14 21.08 -1.48 -30.07
C LEU A 14 20.67 -0.30 -29.18
N ILE A 15 20.91 0.94 -29.63
CA ILE A 15 20.50 2.15 -28.89
C ILE A 15 18.98 2.25 -28.79
N ILE A 16 18.24 1.95 -29.86
CA ILE A 16 16.77 1.96 -29.87
C ILE A 16 16.23 0.86 -28.92
N LEU A 17 16.81 -0.34 -28.93
CA LEU A 17 16.42 -1.44 -28.05
C LEU A 17 16.66 -1.08 -26.57
N PHE A 18 17.78 -0.40 -26.27
CA PHE A 18 18.12 0.04 -24.92
C PHE A 18 17.22 1.19 -24.44
N SER A 19 16.85 2.14 -25.32
CA SER A 19 15.95 3.24 -24.97
C SER A 19 14.52 2.78 -24.72
N VAL A 20 14.02 1.77 -25.45
CA VAL A 20 12.69 1.17 -25.23
C VAL A 20 12.62 0.43 -23.88
N SER A 21 13.71 -0.17 -23.41
CA SER A 21 13.76 -0.85 -22.09
C SER A 21 13.58 0.11 -20.91
N PHE A 22 13.95 1.38 -21.04
CA PHE A 22 13.76 2.40 -19.98
C PHE A 22 12.33 2.92 -19.84
N LEU A 23 11.44 2.66 -20.80
CA LEU A 23 10.04 3.12 -20.75
C LEU A 23 9.15 2.24 -19.86
N PHE A 24 9.63 1.10 -19.39
CA PHE A 24 8.89 0.17 -18.53
C PHE A 24 9.17 0.34 -17.03
N ILE A 25 9.74 1.47 -16.59
CA ILE A 25 9.84 1.80 -15.16
C ILE A 25 8.41 2.18 -14.69
N GLY A 26 7.57 1.17 -14.51
CA GLY A 26 6.23 1.34 -13.94
C GLY A 26 6.34 1.82 -12.49
N CYS A 27 5.45 2.72 -12.07
CA CYS A 27 5.29 3.10 -10.69
C CYS A 27 4.96 1.84 -9.86
N ALA A 28 5.91 1.33 -9.10
CA ALA A 28 5.66 0.28 -8.12
C ALA A 28 4.92 0.93 -6.94
N SER A 29 3.69 0.50 -6.70
CA SER A 29 2.97 0.89 -5.49
C SER A 29 3.44 0.02 -4.32
N PHE A 30 3.72 0.64 -3.18
CA PHE A 30 4.23 -0.04 -1.99
C PHE A 30 3.15 -0.12 -0.93
N VAL A 31 3.06 -1.29 -0.27
CA VAL A 31 2.27 -1.47 0.95
C VAL A 31 3.23 -1.56 2.13
N LYS A 32 3.15 -0.58 3.02
CA LYS A 32 3.88 -0.60 4.28
C LYS A 32 3.00 -1.26 5.34
N THR A 33 3.51 -2.34 5.93
CA THR A 33 2.84 -3.08 7.00
C THR A 33 3.62 -2.96 8.30
N LYS A 34 2.90 -2.90 9.43
CA LYS A 34 3.45 -3.07 10.77
C LYS A 34 2.88 -4.34 11.36
N THR A 35 3.75 -5.27 11.73
CA THR A 35 3.37 -6.58 12.25
C THR A 35 3.87 -6.73 13.67
N THR A 36 3.04 -7.32 14.53
CA THR A 36 3.39 -7.69 15.89
C THR A 36 2.97 -9.13 16.11
N ASN A 37 3.91 -9.97 16.55
CA ASN A 37 3.66 -11.37 16.86
C ASN A 37 3.94 -11.60 18.35
N PHE A 38 2.97 -12.21 19.02
CA PHE A 38 3.14 -12.75 20.36
C PHE A 38 3.10 -14.26 20.28
N HIS A 39 3.99 -14.93 21.02
CA HIS A 39 4.02 -16.37 21.09
C HIS A 39 4.13 -16.86 22.54
N GLY A 40 3.40 -17.94 22.83
CA GLY A 40 3.37 -18.59 24.13
C GLY A 40 4.31 -19.80 24.18
N GLN A 41 4.19 -20.56 25.25
CA GLN A 41 4.90 -21.84 25.38
C GLN A 41 4.43 -22.83 24.30
N GLY A 42 5.36 -23.65 23.79
CA GLY A 42 5.09 -24.61 22.73
C GLY A 42 4.98 -24.04 21.32
N HIS A 43 5.31 -22.76 21.12
CA HIS A 43 5.32 -22.11 19.80
C HIS A 43 6.34 -22.70 18.81
N GLU A 44 7.36 -23.39 19.29
CA GLU A 44 8.38 -24.03 18.46
C GLU A 44 7.87 -25.31 17.76
N GLY A 45 6.79 -25.89 18.29
CA GLY A 45 6.18 -27.09 17.69
C GLY A 45 5.63 -26.80 16.30
N ARG A 46 5.72 -27.80 15.44
CA ARG A 46 5.12 -27.80 14.10
C ARG A 46 4.31 -29.07 13.94
N GLY A 47 3.26 -28.99 13.13
CA GLY A 47 2.37 -30.12 12.90
C GLY A 47 1.32 -29.81 11.86
N SER A 48 0.28 -30.62 11.80
CA SER A 48 -0.85 -30.36 10.92
C SER A 48 -1.61 -29.13 11.38
N ILE A 49 -2.00 -28.26 10.44
CA ILE A 49 -2.72 -27.01 10.72
C ILE A 49 -3.94 -26.85 9.81
N SER A 50 -5.00 -26.30 10.35
CA SER A 50 -6.20 -25.96 9.60
C SER A 50 -6.79 -24.63 10.05
N VAL A 51 -7.57 -24.01 9.16
CA VAL A 51 -8.37 -22.83 9.47
C VAL A 51 -9.74 -23.22 10.02
N ILE A 52 -10.23 -22.48 11.00
CA ILE A 52 -11.62 -22.59 11.47
C ILE A 52 -12.30 -21.24 11.27
N PRO A 53 -13.42 -21.18 10.52
CA PRO A 53 -14.24 -19.98 10.42
C PRO A 53 -14.76 -19.56 11.80
N ILE A 54 -14.83 -18.26 12.08
CA ILE A 54 -15.33 -17.73 13.34
C ILE A 54 -16.86 -17.75 13.37
N ASN A 55 -17.49 -17.68 12.18
CA ASN A 55 -18.96 -17.65 12.04
C ASN A 55 -19.39 -18.22 10.68
N ALA A 56 -20.69 -18.43 10.51
CA ALA A 56 -21.26 -18.99 9.29
C ALA A 56 -21.03 -18.12 8.04
N GLN A 57 -20.95 -16.80 8.18
CA GLN A 57 -20.65 -15.93 7.03
C GLN A 57 -19.26 -16.17 6.47
N GLN A 58 -18.27 -16.47 7.33
CA GLN A 58 -16.93 -16.84 6.86
C GLN A 58 -16.92 -18.24 6.25
N GLU A 59 -17.69 -19.19 6.79
CA GLU A 59 -17.74 -20.56 6.29
C GLU A 59 -18.20 -20.62 4.82
N ASP A 60 -19.20 -19.82 4.46
CA ASP A 60 -19.76 -19.75 3.11
C ASP A 60 -19.04 -18.76 2.18
N SER A 61 -18.09 -17.98 2.70
CA SER A 61 -17.42 -16.91 1.96
C SER A 61 -16.33 -17.44 1.04
N LEU A 62 -16.44 -17.19 -0.26
CA LEU A 62 -15.37 -17.45 -1.23
C LEU A 62 -14.14 -16.58 -1.00
N GLU A 63 -14.34 -15.34 -0.55
CA GLU A 63 -13.27 -14.41 -0.17
C GLU A 63 -12.47 -15.00 1.00
N PHE A 64 -13.16 -15.35 2.10
CA PHE A 64 -12.51 -15.96 3.26
C PHE A 64 -11.74 -17.23 2.88
N ARG A 65 -12.33 -18.08 2.04
CA ARG A 65 -11.67 -19.30 1.56
C ARG A 65 -10.39 -19.01 0.79
N THR A 66 -10.42 -18.00 -0.09
CA THR A 66 -9.24 -17.60 -0.88
C THR A 66 -8.12 -17.07 0.02
N ILE A 67 -8.45 -16.19 0.97
CA ILE A 67 -7.50 -15.61 1.90
C ILE A 67 -6.93 -16.67 2.85
N SER A 68 -7.80 -17.57 3.34
CA SER A 68 -7.40 -18.68 4.21
C SER A 68 -6.44 -19.64 3.52
N ASN A 69 -6.69 -19.98 2.26
CA ASN A 69 -5.77 -20.83 1.47
C ASN A 69 -4.40 -20.15 1.30
N TYR A 70 -4.38 -18.84 1.05
CA TYR A 70 -3.12 -18.10 0.99
C TYR A 70 -2.40 -18.14 2.34
N THR A 71 -3.13 -17.95 3.45
CA THR A 71 -2.58 -18.03 4.81
C THR A 71 -2.02 -19.42 5.12
N LEU A 72 -2.72 -20.48 4.72
CA LEU A 72 -2.25 -21.85 4.85
C LEU A 72 -0.94 -22.10 4.08
N THR A 73 -0.79 -21.50 2.89
CA THR A 73 0.47 -21.54 2.15
C THR A 73 1.61 -20.87 2.94
N LYS A 74 1.34 -19.75 3.62
CA LYS A 74 2.33 -19.11 4.48
C LYS A 74 2.71 -19.94 5.70
N PHE A 75 1.75 -20.61 6.32
CA PHE A 75 2.05 -21.58 7.38
C PHE A 75 2.89 -22.76 6.87
N ALA A 76 2.65 -23.22 5.64
CA ALA A 76 3.47 -24.28 5.04
C ALA A 76 4.93 -23.82 4.83
N GLU A 77 5.14 -22.57 4.40
CA GLU A 77 6.47 -21.97 4.24
C GLU A 77 7.28 -21.95 5.56
N VAL A 78 6.60 -21.89 6.72
CA VAL A 78 7.23 -21.87 8.05
C VAL A 78 7.15 -23.22 8.77
N GLY A 79 6.86 -24.32 8.05
CA GLY A 79 7.03 -25.69 8.49
C GLY A 79 5.77 -26.37 9.05
N TYR A 80 4.58 -25.79 8.92
CA TYR A 80 3.32 -26.47 9.21
C TYR A 80 2.85 -27.29 8.01
N THR A 81 1.97 -28.28 8.26
CA THR A 81 1.36 -29.11 7.21
C THR A 81 -0.13 -28.76 7.11
N PRO A 82 -0.58 -27.99 6.11
CA PRO A 82 -1.98 -27.70 5.90
C PRO A 82 -2.80 -28.97 5.67
N ILE A 83 -3.92 -29.11 6.36
CA ILE A 83 -4.86 -30.23 6.17
C ILE A 83 -6.31 -29.73 6.13
N ILE A 84 -7.15 -30.52 5.47
CA ILE A 84 -8.61 -30.39 5.57
C ILE A 84 -9.06 -31.29 6.71
N PRO A 85 -9.70 -30.74 7.77
CA PRO A 85 -10.16 -31.55 8.90
C PRO A 85 -11.20 -32.59 8.47
N SER A 86 -11.08 -33.79 9.05
CA SER A 86 -12.09 -34.85 8.94
C SER A 86 -12.14 -35.64 10.23
N ASN A 87 -13.08 -36.57 10.35
CA ASN A 87 -13.17 -37.44 11.53
C ASN A 87 -11.88 -38.24 11.79
N ASP A 88 -11.21 -38.62 10.70
CA ASP A 88 -9.98 -39.45 10.76
C ASP A 88 -8.71 -38.60 10.69
N ASN A 89 -8.80 -37.32 10.35
CA ASN A 89 -7.64 -36.44 10.18
C ASN A 89 -7.85 -35.13 10.94
N LYS A 90 -7.52 -35.13 12.23
CA LYS A 90 -7.62 -33.98 13.11
C LYS A 90 -6.34 -33.15 13.04
N PRO A 91 -6.42 -31.82 12.94
CA PRO A 91 -5.25 -30.96 12.98
C PRO A 91 -4.64 -30.91 14.39
N SER A 92 -3.30 -30.80 14.46
CA SER A 92 -2.59 -30.48 15.71
C SER A 92 -2.73 -29.03 16.11
N TYR A 93 -2.90 -28.15 15.11
CA TYR A 93 -3.06 -26.72 15.26
C TYR A 93 -4.27 -26.22 14.48
N ILE A 94 -4.97 -25.26 15.05
CA ILE A 94 -6.04 -24.53 14.38
C ILE A 94 -5.72 -23.04 14.43
N PHE A 95 -6.13 -22.30 13.40
CA PHE A 95 -6.11 -20.85 13.49
C PHE A 95 -7.45 -20.22 13.17
N PHE A 96 -7.71 -19.12 13.83
CA PHE A 96 -8.80 -18.19 13.54
C PHE A 96 -8.22 -16.95 12.90
N MET A 97 -8.91 -16.41 11.90
CA MET A 97 -8.48 -15.21 11.21
C MET A 97 -9.62 -14.20 11.13
N SER A 98 -9.31 -12.94 11.48
CA SER A 98 -10.18 -11.80 11.22
C SER A 98 -9.41 -10.73 10.44
N TYR A 99 -10.11 -10.06 9.54
CA TYR A 99 -9.55 -8.96 8.77
C TYR A 99 -10.63 -7.91 8.51
N GLY A 100 -10.17 -6.68 8.27
CA GLY A 100 -11.09 -5.57 8.02
C GLY A 100 -10.36 -4.31 7.61
N ILE A 101 -11.16 -3.36 7.17
CA ILE A 101 -10.77 -2.01 6.77
C ILE A 101 -11.73 -1.03 7.44
N ASP A 102 -11.21 0.13 7.88
CA ASP A 102 -12.03 1.19 8.44
C ASP A 102 -12.68 2.06 7.34
N ASP A 103 -13.53 3.00 7.74
CA ASP A 103 -14.22 3.93 6.83
C ASP A 103 -13.30 5.00 6.23
N GLY A 104 -12.03 5.01 6.66
CA GLY A 104 -11.02 5.95 6.22
C GLY A 104 -11.09 7.30 6.92
N THR A 105 -9.95 7.97 6.98
CA THR A 105 -9.80 9.33 7.50
C THR A 105 -9.39 10.27 6.39
N THR A 106 -10.23 11.26 6.10
CA THR A 106 -9.93 12.29 5.10
C THR A 106 -9.26 13.48 5.76
N THR A 107 -8.08 13.84 5.26
CA THR A 107 -7.36 15.05 5.63
C THR A 107 -7.40 16.05 4.49
N TYR A 108 -7.52 17.34 4.84
CA TYR A 108 -7.49 18.44 3.91
C TYR A 108 -6.22 19.25 4.13
N GLU A 109 -5.51 19.55 3.07
CA GLU A 109 -4.31 20.37 3.08
C GLU A 109 -4.47 21.51 2.09
N THR A 110 -4.20 22.73 2.56
CA THR A 110 -4.23 23.92 1.70
C THR A 110 -2.79 24.27 1.34
N VAL A 111 -2.48 24.20 0.05
CA VAL A 111 -1.16 24.54 -0.49
C VAL A 111 -1.23 25.87 -1.25
N PRO A 112 -0.25 26.76 -1.10
CA PRO A 112 -0.19 28.00 -1.86
C PRO A 112 0.06 27.71 -3.34
N VAL A 113 -0.64 28.44 -4.20
CA VAL A 113 -0.40 28.45 -5.64
C VAL A 113 0.46 29.66 -5.96
N TYR A 114 1.61 29.42 -6.56
CA TYR A 114 2.54 30.46 -6.98
C TYR A 114 2.32 30.83 -8.45
N GLY A 115 2.41 32.11 -8.74
CA GLY A 115 2.23 32.62 -10.09
C GLY A 115 2.72 34.06 -10.23
N SER A 116 2.56 34.64 -11.42
CA SER A 116 2.84 36.05 -11.67
C SER A 116 1.65 36.91 -11.25
N LYS A 117 1.94 37.99 -10.53
CA LYS A 117 0.98 39.00 -10.09
C LYS A 117 1.44 40.36 -10.58
N GLY A 118 0.50 41.23 -11.06
CA GLY A 118 0.82 42.51 -11.67
C GLY A 118 1.13 42.40 -13.17
N GLY A 119 1.84 43.35 -13.71
CA GLY A 119 2.10 43.43 -15.15
C GLY A 119 1.02 44.20 -15.92
N ASN A 120 0.08 44.83 -15.19
CA ASN A 120 -0.98 45.62 -15.80
C ASN A 120 -0.46 47.01 -16.19
N THR A 121 -0.96 47.50 -17.31
CA THR A 121 -0.75 48.88 -17.75
C THR A 121 -2.05 49.66 -17.53
N SER A 122 -2.00 50.68 -16.71
CA SER A 122 -3.13 51.59 -16.51
C SER A 122 -2.89 52.93 -17.20
N TYR A 123 -3.94 53.49 -17.77
CA TYR A 123 -3.94 54.78 -18.45
C TYR A 123 -4.81 55.74 -17.65
N THR A 124 -4.25 56.87 -17.30
CA THR A 124 -4.95 57.91 -16.58
C THR A 124 -5.02 59.16 -17.47
N TYR A 125 -6.22 59.66 -17.68
CA TYR A 125 -6.50 60.88 -18.43
C TYR A 125 -7.12 61.90 -17.49
N GLY A 126 -6.75 63.13 -17.64
CA GLY A 126 -7.34 64.19 -16.84
C GLY A 126 -7.11 65.56 -17.49
N ASP A 127 -7.93 66.49 -17.04
CA ASP A 127 -7.86 67.89 -17.48
C ASP A 127 -7.49 68.75 -16.29
N PHE A 128 -6.59 69.72 -16.53
CA PHE A 128 -6.31 70.80 -15.57
C PHE A 128 -7.34 71.96 -15.69
N SER A 129 -7.48 72.70 -14.62
CA SER A 129 -8.42 73.83 -14.57
C SER A 129 -8.08 74.96 -15.55
N ASP A 130 -6.92 74.94 -16.12
CA ASP A 130 -6.47 75.91 -17.18
C ASP A 130 -6.78 75.38 -18.61
N GLY A 131 -7.49 74.27 -18.74
CA GLY A 131 -7.87 73.65 -20.02
C GLY A 131 -6.81 72.80 -20.68
N THR A 132 -5.67 72.58 -20.02
CA THR A 132 -4.68 71.64 -20.53
C THR A 132 -5.04 70.21 -20.12
N THR A 133 -4.81 69.25 -21.02
CA THR A 133 -5.03 67.78 -20.78
C THR A 133 -3.73 67.07 -20.44
N PHE A 134 -3.80 66.09 -19.58
CA PHE A 134 -2.66 65.18 -19.35
C PHE A 134 -3.06 63.70 -19.57
N ASN A 135 -2.07 62.94 -19.91
CA ASN A 135 -2.18 61.49 -20.13
C ASN A 135 -0.97 60.87 -19.43
N ALA A 136 -1.25 59.96 -18.51
CA ALA A 136 -0.23 59.22 -17.80
C ALA A 136 -0.44 57.71 -17.99
N THR A 137 0.65 57.03 -18.25
CA THR A 137 0.68 55.56 -18.36
C THR A 137 1.48 55.02 -17.19
N THR A 138 0.85 54.21 -16.37
CA THR A 138 1.51 53.48 -15.27
C THR A 138 1.64 52.01 -15.62
N TYR A 139 2.85 51.52 -15.56
CA TYR A 139 3.16 50.09 -15.75
C TYR A 139 3.52 49.46 -14.40
N GLU A 140 2.74 48.47 -14.00
CA GLU A 140 3.01 47.67 -12.81
C GLU A 140 3.91 46.51 -13.18
N MET A 141 5.12 46.45 -12.62
CA MET A 141 6.03 45.36 -12.90
C MET A 141 5.48 44.03 -12.34
N PRO A 142 5.49 42.95 -13.15
CA PRO A 142 5.05 41.66 -12.67
C PRO A 142 5.98 41.13 -11.56
N THR A 143 5.38 40.67 -10.49
CA THR A 143 6.11 40.00 -9.38
C THR A 143 5.67 38.56 -9.29
N TYR A 144 6.57 37.67 -8.94
CA TYR A 144 6.27 36.27 -8.72
C TYR A 144 6.01 36.03 -7.22
N GLY A 145 4.86 35.45 -6.92
CA GLY A 145 4.46 35.21 -5.52
C GLY A 145 3.22 34.34 -5.42
N VAL A 146 2.64 34.28 -4.23
CA VAL A 146 1.40 33.53 -3.98
C VAL A 146 0.24 34.29 -4.65
N VAL A 147 -0.40 33.65 -5.62
CA VAL A 147 -1.56 34.15 -6.36
C VAL A 147 -2.89 33.57 -5.91
N GLY A 148 -2.84 32.51 -5.07
CA GLY A 148 -4.01 31.84 -4.53
C GLY A 148 -3.66 30.68 -3.64
N SER A 149 -4.65 29.90 -3.28
CA SER A 149 -4.47 28.62 -2.56
C SER A 149 -5.34 27.54 -3.20
N LYS A 150 -4.86 26.31 -3.12
CA LYS A 150 -5.60 25.12 -3.57
C LYS A 150 -5.72 24.17 -2.40
N THR A 151 -6.95 23.78 -2.07
CA THR A 151 -7.20 22.72 -1.08
C THR A 151 -7.19 21.37 -1.80
N THR A 152 -6.36 20.46 -1.30
CA THR A 152 -6.32 19.06 -1.71
C THR A 152 -6.81 18.19 -0.56
N SER A 153 -7.48 17.08 -0.88
CA SER A 153 -7.91 16.11 0.12
C SER A 153 -7.23 14.78 -0.14
N SER A 154 -6.90 14.05 0.94
CA SER A 154 -6.35 12.70 0.91
C SER A 154 -7.06 11.84 1.94
N THR A 155 -7.65 10.72 1.49
CA THR A 155 -8.28 9.75 2.37
C THR A 155 -7.33 8.57 2.59
N LYS A 156 -7.13 8.18 3.84
CA LYS A 156 -6.32 7.03 4.24
C LYS A 156 -7.17 6.05 5.01
N PHE A 157 -7.08 4.78 4.62
CA PHE A 157 -7.77 3.66 5.24
C PHE A 157 -6.78 2.86 6.08
N LYS A 158 -7.21 2.45 7.28
CA LYS A 158 -6.48 1.52 8.13
C LYS A 158 -7.00 0.12 7.88
N ARG A 159 -6.11 -0.80 7.55
CA ARG A 159 -6.41 -2.20 7.26
C ARG A 159 -5.71 -3.07 8.29
N VAL A 160 -6.41 -4.07 8.78
CA VAL A 160 -5.95 -4.94 9.87
C VAL A 160 -6.21 -6.39 9.52
N VAL A 161 -5.24 -7.25 9.82
CA VAL A 161 -5.39 -8.70 9.85
C VAL A 161 -4.94 -9.19 11.21
N ASN A 162 -5.74 -10.03 11.85
CA ASN A 162 -5.39 -10.74 13.08
C ASN A 162 -5.49 -12.24 12.84
N ILE A 163 -4.54 -12.99 13.37
CA ILE A 163 -4.51 -14.46 13.36
C ILE A 163 -4.17 -14.95 14.75
N ASP A 164 -5.03 -15.81 15.29
CA ASP A 164 -4.83 -16.52 16.55
C ASP A 164 -4.62 -18.01 16.27
N VAL A 165 -3.50 -18.58 16.70
CA VAL A 165 -3.18 -20.01 16.51
C VAL A 165 -3.24 -20.72 17.84
N TYR A 166 -3.89 -21.88 17.84
CA TYR A 166 -4.04 -22.75 19.01
C TYR A 166 -3.47 -24.14 18.72
N ASN A 167 -2.73 -24.69 19.69
CA ASN A 167 -2.44 -26.10 19.74
C ASN A 167 -3.66 -26.80 20.34
N VAL A 168 -4.17 -27.84 19.65
CA VAL A 168 -5.38 -28.58 20.03
C VAL A 168 -5.13 -30.07 20.29
N GLU A 169 -3.88 -30.51 20.35
CA GLU A 169 -3.52 -31.90 20.69
C GLU A 169 -3.78 -32.23 22.14
N GLN A 170 -3.78 -31.21 23.01
CA GLN A 170 -4.05 -31.39 24.43
C GLN A 170 -5.55 -31.33 24.71
N SER A 171 -5.96 -31.88 25.84
CA SER A 171 -7.36 -31.86 26.29
C SER A 171 -7.93 -30.45 26.43
N LYS A 172 -7.08 -29.45 26.67
CA LYS A 172 -7.43 -28.02 26.69
C LYS A 172 -6.60 -27.29 25.62
N PRO A 173 -7.25 -26.70 24.60
CA PRO A 173 -6.54 -25.89 23.62
C PRO A 173 -5.73 -24.75 24.25
N SER A 174 -4.50 -24.56 23.79
CA SER A 174 -3.62 -23.48 24.26
C SER A 174 -3.28 -22.55 23.10
N LYS A 175 -3.40 -21.23 23.31
CA LYS A 175 -3.00 -20.22 22.31
C LYS A 175 -1.46 -20.21 22.23
N VAL A 176 -0.91 -20.47 21.04
CA VAL A 176 0.54 -20.50 20.79
C VAL A 176 1.02 -19.27 20.05
N TYR A 177 0.14 -18.64 19.24
CA TYR A 177 0.45 -17.37 18.58
C TYR A 177 -0.75 -16.42 18.59
N GLU A 178 -0.44 -15.15 18.72
CA GLU A 178 -1.32 -14.03 18.46
C GLU A 178 -0.59 -13.08 17.51
N MET A 179 -1.08 -12.94 16.30
CA MET A 179 -0.41 -12.22 15.23
C MET A 179 -1.30 -11.09 14.72
N LYS A 180 -0.72 -9.91 14.54
CA LYS A 180 -1.44 -8.74 14.05
C LYS A 180 -0.62 -8.02 13.00
N SER A 181 -1.23 -7.72 11.86
CA SER A 181 -0.64 -6.88 10.83
C SER A 181 -1.55 -5.70 10.52
N VAL A 182 -0.96 -4.51 10.43
CA VAL A 182 -1.68 -3.26 10.17
C VAL A 182 -1.01 -2.52 9.03
N SER A 183 -1.79 -1.95 8.13
CA SER A 183 -1.30 -1.01 7.12
C SER A 183 -2.21 0.21 7.00
N MET A 184 -1.65 1.32 6.50
CA MET A 184 -2.40 2.54 6.19
C MET A 184 -2.06 2.99 4.76
N GLY A 185 -3.07 3.43 4.01
CA GLY A 185 -2.89 3.92 2.65
C GLY A 185 -4.21 4.32 1.99
N SER A 186 -4.14 4.80 0.75
CA SER A 186 -5.29 5.32 0.00
C SER A 186 -6.23 4.25 -0.55
N CYS A 187 -5.83 2.98 -0.55
CA CYS A 187 -6.65 1.91 -1.09
C CYS A 187 -7.80 1.56 -0.15
N ALA A 188 -9.04 1.67 -0.65
CA ALA A 188 -10.27 1.35 0.08
C ALA A 188 -10.65 -0.14 0.01
N ASP A 189 -9.92 -0.95 -0.76
CA ASP A 189 -10.16 -2.39 -0.91
C ASP A 189 -9.11 -3.20 -0.15
N ILE A 190 -9.57 -4.01 0.81
CA ILE A 190 -8.68 -4.87 1.58
C ILE A 190 -8.09 -6.01 0.75
N ASN A 191 -8.85 -6.53 -0.23
CA ASN A 191 -8.41 -7.64 -1.07
C ASN A 191 -7.17 -7.30 -1.90
N SER A 192 -7.04 -6.02 -2.29
CA SER A 192 -5.86 -5.52 -3.02
C SER A 192 -4.58 -5.53 -2.19
N VAL A 193 -4.67 -5.58 -0.86
CA VAL A 193 -3.51 -5.42 0.04
C VAL A 193 -3.33 -6.55 1.07
N ILE A 194 -4.35 -7.40 1.27
CA ILE A 194 -4.35 -8.40 2.36
C ILE A 194 -3.17 -9.38 2.26
N ASN A 195 -2.82 -9.80 1.04
CA ASN A 195 -1.66 -10.67 0.85
C ASN A 195 -0.35 -9.99 1.28
N ALA A 196 -0.22 -8.66 1.08
CA ALA A 196 0.95 -7.93 1.55
C ALA A 196 1.00 -7.82 3.08
N LEU A 197 -0.17 -7.74 3.75
CA LEU A 197 -0.25 -7.80 5.21
C LEU A 197 0.18 -9.17 5.73
N LEU A 198 -0.29 -10.25 5.07
CA LEU A 198 0.09 -11.63 5.39
C LEU A 198 1.58 -11.87 5.13
N ASP A 199 2.11 -11.46 3.97
CA ASP A 199 3.55 -11.57 3.68
C ASP A 199 4.40 -10.87 4.75
N GLY A 200 3.98 -9.67 5.18
CA GLY A 200 4.65 -8.94 6.25
C GLY A 200 4.59 -9.67 7.59
N MET A 201 3.48 -10.37 7.88
CA MET A 201 3.27 -11.12 9.11
C MET A 201 4.17 -12.35 9.21
N PHE A 202 4.44 -13.02 8.08
CA PHE A 202 5.22 -14.24 8.03
C PHE A 202 6.70 -14.03 7.67
N LYS A 203 7.11 -12.80 7.29
CA LYS A 203 8.48 -12.53 6.81
C LYS A 203 9.56 -12.95 7.80
N ASP A 204 9.39 -12.61 9.07
CA ASP A 204 10.35 -12.88 10.13
C ASP A 204 9.73 -13.79 11.21
N PHE A 205 8.82 -14.69 10.80
CA PHE A 205 8.08 -15.59 11.70
C PHE A 205 9.00 -16.59 12.41
N PRO A 206 8.87 -16.79 13.73
CA PRO A 206 7.90 -16.13 14.63
C PRO A 206 8.30 -14.71 15.07
N GLY A 207 9.55 -14.28 14.84
CA GLY A 207 10.12 -13.03 15.30
C GLY A 207 10.36 -12.98 16.81
N GLU A 208 10.78 -11.83 17.33
CA GLU A 208 10.84 -11.59 18.77
C GLU A 208 9.46 -11.32 19.35
N ASN A 209 9.21 -11.82 20.56
CA ASN A 209 7.91 -11.75 21.21
C ASN A 209 7.49 -10.30 21.51
N GLY A 210 6.44 -9.83 20.85
CA GLY A 210 5.89 -8.49 21.02
C GLY A 210 6.64 -7.38 20.27
N GLU A 211 7.68 -7.70 19.51
CA GLU A 211 8.37 -6.71 18.67
C GLU A 211 7.50 -6.27 17.50
N VAL A 212 7.59 -4.97 17.15
CA VAL A 212 6.90 -4.40 16.00
C VAL A 212 7.81 -4.37 14.79
N ASN A 213 7.62 -5.29 13.86
CA ASN A 213 8.34 -5.33 12.60
C ASN A 213 7.65 -4.49 11.52
N THR A 214 8.46 -3.75 10.74
CA THR A 214 7.95 -2.97 9.60
C THR A 214 8.44 -3.58 8.30
N THR A 215 7.51 -3.97 7.44
CA THR A 215 7.81 -4.53 6.13
C THR A 215 7.24 -3.62 5.02
N ILE A 216 8.01 -3.47 3.95
CA ILE A 216 7.58 -2.77 2.73
C ILE A 216 7.53 -3.81 1.62
N ASN A 217 6.32 -4.09 1.13
CA ASN A 217 6.10 -5.02 0.04
C ASN A 217 5.79 -4.25 -1.25
N SER A 218 6.55 -4.50 -2.30
CA SER A 218 6.22 -4.01 -3.65
C SER A 218 5.27 -4.99 -4.32
N ARG A 219 4.11 -4.52 -4.79
CA ARG A 219 3.23 -5.33 -5.63
C ARG A 219 2.92 -4.60 -6.93
N GLY A 220 3.22 -5.27 -8.04
CA GLY A 220 3.04 -4.77 -9.39
C GLY A 220 1.60 -4.62 -9.90
N LYS A 221 0.59 -4.82 -9.05
CA LYS A 221 -0.83 -4.61 -9.37
C LYS A 221 -1.60 -4.32 -8.09
N ILE A 222 -1.46 -3.11 -7.58
CA ILE A 222 -2.45 -2.60 -6.66
C ILE A 222 -3.37 -1.73 -7.51
N GLY A 223 -4.61 -2.18 -7.73
CA GLY A 223 -5.63 -1.47 -8.49
C GLY A 223 -6.17 -0.22 -7.78
N CYS A 224 -5.33 0.41 -6.95
CA CYS A 224 -5.62 1.64 -6.22
C CYS A 224 -4.58 2.73 -6.59
#